data_d5edab3c22ff2b6972864dbe2805f426
#
_entry.id   d5edab3c22ff2b6972864dbe2805f426
#
_cell.length_a   1.000
_cell.length_b   1.000
_cell.length_c   1.000
_cell.angle_alpha   90.00
_cell.angle_beta   90.00
_cell.angle_gamma   90.00
#
_symmetry.space_group_name_H-M   'P 1'
#
loop_
_entity.id
_entity.type
_entity.pdbx_description
1 polymer ?
#
loop_
_entity_poly.entity_id
_entity_poly.type
_entity_poly.pdbx_seq_one_letter_code
_entity_poly.pdbx_strand_id
1 'polypeptide(L)'
;MEIRVGALAGALQLGAMLKLLFIGDIVGRPGRDLVMERVPRLRQELALDFVIANAENVAAGAGITGKLAKSILESGVDAITLGDHVWDQRGWETEIATMDQVCRPANLPKSNPGWDHVIIEKRGFRVAMFTVLGRTFMGLKADCPFLCADRMIEQLRSQADAIVVEIHAEATSEKIALGWHLDGRVTAVLGTHTHVPTADACVLPKGTAFMCDVGMTGPYASVLGREVAPVVAKFIEGMPHRFEVAEGDVRLSGALVEISASTTRAKKIELLTVRK
;
A
#
# COMPACT_ATOMS: atom_id res chain seq x y z
N MET A 1 -11.05 49.72 -9.54
CA MET A 1 -10.09 48.65 -9.90
C MET A 1 -10.09 47.70 -8.70
N GLU A 2 -11.03 46.76 -8.68
CA GLU A 2 -11.17 45.79 -7.58
C GLU A 2 -10.18 44.65 -7.78
N ILE A 3 -9.29 44.50 -6.82
CA ILE A 3 -8.37 43.36 -6.75
C ILE A 3 -9.16 42.14 -6.25
N ARG A 4 -9.46 41.20 -7.13
CA ARG A 4 -9.96 39.89 -6.73
C ARG A 4 -8.83 39.15 -6.01
N VAL A 5 -8.95 39.04 -4.69
CA VAL A 5 -8.15 38.12 -3.87
C VAL A 5 -8.60 36.71 -4.23
N GLY A 6 -7.76 35.97 -4.95
CA GLY A 6 -7.94 34.54 -5.20
C GLY A 6 -7.96 33.79 -3.89
N ALA A 7 -8.92 32.88 -3.74
CA ALA A 7 -9.05 32.00 -2.59
C ALA A 7 -7.76 31.20 -2.42
N LEU A 8 -7.01 31.48 -1.36
CA LEU A 8 -5.92 30.65 -0.86
C LEU A 8 -6.53 29.29 -0.48
N ALA A 9 -6.12 28.22 -1.19
CA ALA A 9 -6.33 26.86 -0.74
C ALA A 9 -5.81 26.77 0.69
N GLY A 10 -6.68 26.43 1.64
CA GLY A 10 -6.43 26.58 3.06
C GLY A 10 -5.17 25.85 3.51
N ALA A 11 -4.17 26.61 3.94
CA ALA A 11 -2.99 26.09 4.62
C ALA A 11 -3.44 25.31 5.87
N LEU A 12 -2.80 24.17 6.13
CA LEU A 12 -3.08 23.36 7.32
C LEU A 12 -2.84 24.22 8.58
N GLN A 13 -3.83 24.22 9.48
CA GLN A 13 -3.69 24.87 10.78
C GLN A 13 -2.62 24.17 11.62
N LEU A 14 -1.86 24.95 12.41
CA LEU A 14 -0.94 24.40 13.43
C LEU A 14 -1.72 23.43 14.34
N GLY A 15 -1.28 22.16 14.40
CA GLY A 15 -1.94 21.11 15.18
C GLY A 15 -2.92 20.23 14.41
N ALA A 16 -3.09 20.43 13.09
CA ALA A 16 -3.95 19.58 12.28
C ALA A 16 -3.48 18.12 12.29
N MET A 17 -4.46 17.22 12.45
CA MET A 17 -4.27 15.79 12.28
C MET A 17 -4.71 15.40 10.88
N LEU A 18 -3.87 14.62 10.20
CA LEU A 18 -4.15 14.05 8.89
C LEU A 18 -4.41 12.57 9.03
N LYS A 19 -5.32 12.04 8.22
CA LYS A 19 -5.68 10.63 8.22
C LYS A 19 -5.29 9.99 6.89
N LEU A 20 -4.46 8.97 6.97
CA LEU A 20 -4.04 8.15 5.86
C LEU A 20 -4.60 6.74 6.03
N LEU A 21 -5.33 6.25 5.03
CA LEU A 21 -5.70 4.86 4.91
C LEU A 21 -4.77 4.18 3.90
N PHE A 22 -4.06 3.13 4.34
CA PHE A 22 -3.33 2.23 3.46
C PHE A 22 -4.11 0.91 3.35
N ILE A 23 -4.60 0.60 2.16
CA ILE A 23 -5.38 -0.60 1.87
C ILE A 23 -4.41 -1.70 1.45
N GLY A 24 -4.48 -2.85 2.13
CA GLY A 24 -3.66 -4.02 1.84
C GLY A 24 -4.07 -4.73 0.55
N ASP A 25 -3.25 -5.68 0.15
CA ASP A 25 -3.28 -6.42 -1.12
C ASP A 25 -4.67 -6.66 -1.68
N ILE A 26 -5.05 -5.90 -2.74
CA ILE A 26 -6.36 -6.04 -3.37
C ILE A 26 -6.35 -7.30 -4.24
N VAL A 27 -7.16 -8.31 -3.89
CA VAL A 27 -7.17 -9.61 -4.54
C VAL A 27 -8.37 -9.76 -5.47
N GLY A 28 -8.09 -9.83 -6.76
CA GLY A 28 -9.04 -10.16 -7.81
C GLY A 28 -10.24 -9.21 -7.92
N ARG A 29 -11.29 -9.70 -8.59
CA ARG A 29 -12.51 -8.93 -8.79
C ARG A 29 -13.26 -8.61 -7.48
N PRO A 30 -13.43 -9.56 -6.54
CA PRO A 30 -14.14 -9.26 -5.29
C PRO A 30 -13.51 -8.13 -4.49
N GLY A 31 -12.18 -8.14 -4.34
CA GLY A 31 -11.46 -7.07 -3.63
C GLY A 31 -11.57 -5.73 -4.33
N ARG A 32 -11.37 -5.69 -5.65
CA ARG A 32 -11.49 -4.50 -6.47
C ARG A 32 -12.90 -3.88 -6.39
N ASP A 33 -13.94 -4.70 -6.56
CA ASP A 33 -15.34 -4.22 -6.53
C ASP A 33 -15.65 -3.60 -5.16
N LEU A 34 -15.15 -4.20 -4.04
CA LEU A 34 -15.32 -3.67 -2.70
C LEU A 34 -14.58 -2.34 -2.50
N VAL A 35 -13.35 -2.20 -3.02
CA VAL A 35 -12.60 -0.93 -2.97
C VAL A 35 -13.38 0.17 -3.68
N MET A 36 -13.84 -0.08 -4.91
CA MET A 36 -14.59 0.90 -5.69
C MET A 36 -15.91 1.31 -5.02
N GLU A 37 -16.55 0.40 -4.29
CA GLU A 37 -17.78 0.68 -3.54
C GLU A 37 -17.50 1.46 -2.24
N ARG A 38 -16.47 1.06 -1.47
CA ARG A 38 -16.31 1.51 -0.09
C ARG A 38 -15.42 2.74 0.06
N VAL A 39 -14.39 2.90 -0.77
CA VAL A 39 -13.44 4.02 -0.62
C VAL A 39 -14.11 5.39 -0.68
N PRO A 40 -15.04 5.70 -1.61
CA PRO A 40 -15.72 7.00 -1.63
C PRO A 40 -16.46 7.31 -0.33
N ARG A 41 -17.08 6.29 0.28
CA ARG A 41 -17.80 6.41 1.57
C ARG A 41 -16.83 6.56 2.74
N LEU A 42 -15.82 5.72 2.81
CA LEU A 42 -14.81 5.78 3.88
C LEU A 42 -14.08 7.11 3.91
N ARG A 43 -13.83 7.73 2.76
CA ARG A 43 -13.26 9.08 2.71
C ARG A 43 -14.09 10.10 3.48
N GLN A 44 -15.41 10.01 3.35
CA GLN A 44 -16.34 10.93 4.03
C GLN A 44 -16.52 10.55 5.51
N GLU A 45 -16.81 9.28 5.79
CA GLU A 45 -17.10 8.77 7.13
C GLU A 45 -15.91 8.95 8.10
N LEU A 46 -14.70 8.70 7.61
CA LEU A 46 -13.47 8.80 8.41
C LEU A 46 -12.72 10.11 8.22
N ALA A 47 -13.20 11.00 7.32
CA ALA A 47 -12.52 12.24 6.92
C ALA A 47 -11.06 11.98 6.49
N LEU A 48 -10.87 11.03 5.55
CA LEU A 48 -9.55 10.62 5.07
C LEU A 48 -8.93 11.70 4.16
N ASP A 49 -7.72 12.10 4.47
CA ASP A 49 -6.92 12.99 3.63
C ASP A 49 -6.23 12.23 2.50
N PHE A 50 -5.70 11.04 2.81
CA PHE A 50 -4.95 10.20 1.87
C PHE A 50 -5.48 8.78 1.86
N VAL A 51 -5.58 8.18 0.67
CA VAL A 51 -5.88 6.76 0.49
C VAL A 51 -4.88 6.17 -0.49
N ILE A 52 -4.11 5.19 -0.04
CA ILE A 52 -3.13 4.45 -0.83
C ILE A 52 -3.52 2.98 -0.81
N ALA A 53 -3.28 2.24 -1.87
CA ALA A 53 -3.64 0.83 -1.94
C ALA A 53 -2.55 0.00 -2.63
N ASN A 54 -2.24 -1.18 -2.09
CA ASN A 54 -1.52 -2.18 -2.84
C ASN A 54 -2.49 -2.90 -3.80
N ALA A 55 -2.19 -2.83 -5.10
CA ALA A 55 -3.06 -3.39 -6.14
C ALA A 55 -2.37 -4.45 -7.01
N GLU A 56 -1.30 -5.07 -6.53
CA GLU A 56 -0.55 -6.05 -7.30
C GLU A 56 -1.34 -7.32 -7.68
N ASN A 57 -2.41 -7.63 -6.94
CA ASN A 57 -3.18 -8.85 -7.10
C ASN A 57 -4.57 -8.65 -7.74
N VAL A 58 -4.84 -7.48 -8.32
CA VAL A 58 -6.20 -7.13 -8.83
C VAL A 58 -6.59 -7.85 -10.10
N ALA A 59 -5.64 -8.30 -10.93
CA ALA A 59 -5.90 -9.02 -12.18
C ALA A 59 -6.00 -10.53 -11.92
N ALA A 60 -7.18 -11.01 -11.54
CA ALA A 60 -7.44 -12.42 -11.21
C ALA A 60 -6.51 -12.99 -10.13
N GLY A 61 -6.02 -12.13 -9.23
CA GLY A 61 -5.19 -12.49 -8.09
C GLY A 61 -3.68 -12.54 -8.38
N ALA A 62 -3.21 -11.97 -9.52
CA ALA A 62 -1.80 -11.78 -9.81
C ALA A 62 -1.61 -10.69 -10.88
N GLY A 63 -0.84 -9.66 -10.55
CA GLY A 63 -0.55 -8.52 -11.42
C GLY A 63 -1.68 -7.50 -11.54
N ILE A 64 -1.44 -6.48 -12.36
CA ILE A 64 -2.34 -5.35 -12.63
C ILE A 64 -2.27 -4.98 -14.11
N THR A 65 -3.29 -4.30 -14.63
CA THR A 65 -3.32 -3.67 -15.96
C THR A 65 -3.65 -2.19 -15.84
N GLY A 66 -3.31 -1.38 -16.84
CA GLY A 66 -3.60 0.06 -16.82
C GLY A 66 -5.10 0.38 -16.69
N LYS A 67 -5.96 -0.44 -17.30
CA LYS A 67 -7.42 -0.31 -17.14
C LYS A 67 -7.85 -0.51 -15.68
N LEU A 68 -7.31 -1.51 -15.00
CA LEU A 68 -7.63 -1.80 -13.60
C LEU A 68 -7.06 -0.73 -12.66
N ALA A 69 -5.82 -0.29 -12.91
CA ALA A 69 -5.21 0.80 -12.16
C ALA A 69 -6.06 2.08 -12.24
N LYS A 70 -6.47 2.48 -13.45
CA LYS A 70 -7.34 3.65 -13.64
C LYS A 70 -8.66 3.54 -12.88
N SER A 71 -9.34 2.38 -12.93
CA SER A 71 -10.61 2.21 -12.22
C SER A 71 -10.47 2.28 -10.69
N ILE A 72 -9.35 1.83 -10.13
CA ILE A 72 -9.05 1.96 -8.70
C ILE A 72 -8.78 3.42 -8.33
N LEU A 73 -7.95 4.13 -9.11
CA LEU A 73 -7.66 5.54 -8.88
C LEU A 73 -8.94 6.41 -8.98
N GLU A 74 -9.80 6.15 -9.97
CA GLU A 74 -11.08 6.82 -10.15
C GLU A 74 -12.06 6.61 -8.98
N SER A 75 -11.90 5.54 -8.21
CA SER A 75 -12.71 5.29 -7.01
C SER A 75 -12.32 6.16 -5.81
N GLY A 76 -11.27 6.97 -5.94
CA GLY A 76 -10.79 7.85 -4.87
C GLY A 76 -9.55 7.32 -4.15
N VAL A 77 -8.88 6.29 -4.64
CA VAL A 77 -7.52 5.95 -4.25
C VAL A 77 -6.58 6.98 -4.85
N ASP A 78 -5.69 7.57 -4.06
CA ASP A 78 -4.78 8.64 -4.50
C ASP A 78 -3.52 8.09 -5.17
N ALA A 79 -3.05 6.92 -4.71
CA ALA A 79 -1.88 6.25 -5.28
C ALA A 79 -1.96 4.74 -5.11
N ILE A 80 -1.27 4.03 -5.99
CA ILE A 80 -1.18 2.57 -6.02
C ILE A 80 0.27 2.16 -5.80
N THR A 81 0.46 1.17 -4.92
CA THR A 81 1.72 0.45 -4.75
C THR A 81 1.61 -0.97 -5.32
N LEU A 82 2.75 -1.57 -5.63
CA LEU A 82 2.88 -2.92 -6.17
C LEU A 82 3.95 -3.69 -5.41
N GLY A 83 3.85 -5.02 -5.43
CA GLY A 83 4.78 -5.95 -4.81
C GLY A 83 5.46 -6.88 -5.82
N ASP A 84 5.62 -8.16 -5.48
CA ASP A 84 6.37 -9.12 -6.29
C ASP A 84 5.62 -9.64 -7.53
N HIS A 85 4.29 -9.44 -7.60
CA HIS A 85 3.49 -9.71 -8.80
C HIS A 85 3.47 -8.55 -9.82
N VAL A 86 4.35 -7.56 -9.65
CA VAL A 86 4.40 -6.34 -10.48
C VAL A 86 4.47 -6.62 -11.99
N TRP A 87 5.09 -7.72 -12.43
CA TRP A 87 5.28 -8.05 -13.85
C TRP A 87 4.43 -9.21 -14.36
N ASP A 88 3.43 -9.67 -13.62
CA ASP A 88 2.65 -10.86 -13.99
C ASP A 88 1.63 -10.62 -15.10
N GLN A 89 1.31 -9.38 -15.43
CA GLN A 89 0.42 -9.06 -16.55
C GLN A 89 1.22 -8.59 -17.77
N ARG A 90 1.01 -9.28 -18.89
CA ARG A 90 1.68 -8.96 -20.16
C ARG A 90 1.27 -7.56 -20.67
N GLY A 91 2.25 -6.75 -21.04
CA GLY A 91 2.05 -5.39 -21.56
C GLY A 91 2.02 -4.31 -20.47
N TRP A 92 1.93 -4.71 -19.20
CA TRP A 92 1.92 -3.77 -18.08
C TRP A 92 3.20 -2.94 -17.98
N GLU A 93 4.34 -3.52 -18.37
CA GLU A 93 5.65 -2.85 -18.42
C GLU A 93 5.64 -1.58 -19.28
N THR A 94 4.78 -1.51 -20.29
CA THR A 94 4.61 -0.32 -21.12
C THR A 94 3.65 0.68 -20.52
N GLU A 95 2.56 0.19 -19.89
CA GLU A 95 1.51 1.03 -19.31
C GLU A 95 2.00 1.77 -18.06
N ILE A 96 2.71 1.09 -17.15
CA ILE A 96 3.19 1.67 -15.87
C ILE A 96 4.12 2.87 -16.09
N ALA A 97 4.87 2.90 -17.18
CA ALA A 97 5.79 3.99 -17.50
C ALA A 97 5.08 5.36 -17.66
N THR A 98 3.76 5.34 -17.88
CA THR A 98 2.94 6.54 -18.09
C THR A 98 2.05 6.90 -16.91
N MET A 99 2.12 6.13 -15.81
CA MET A 99 1.23 6.27 -14.65
C MET A 99 2.01 6.79 -13.42
N ASP A 100 2.01 8.08 -13.20
CA ASP A 100 2.72 8.76 -12.10
C ASP A 100 2.10 8.52 -10.70
N GLN A 101 0.87 8.02 -10.65
CA GLN A 101 0.18 7.63 -9.42
C GLN A 101 0.39 6.15 -9.04
N VAL A 102 1.25 5.43 -9.79
CA VAL A 102 1.54 4.02 -9.53
C VAL A 102 3.04 3.82 -9.38
N CYS A 103 3.48 3.22 -8.27
CA CYS A 103 4.89 2.88 -8.10
C CYS A 103 5.12 1.37 -8.05
N ARG A 104 6.22 0.95 -8.68
CA ARG A 104 6.80 -0.37 -8.53
C ARG A 104 7.72 -0.42 -7.29
N PRO A 105 8.10 -1.62 -6.83
CA PRO A 105 9.09 -1.72 -5.77
C PRO A 105 10.41 -1.00 -6.11
N ALA A 106 10.87 -0.17 -5.17
CA ALA A 106 12.01 0.73 -5.36
C ALA A 106 13.37 0.01 -5.39
N ASN A 107 13.43 -1.21 -4.85
CA ASN A 107 14.63 -2.06 -4.84
C ASN A 107 14.72 -3.03 -6.01
N LEU A 108 13.86 -2.87 -7.02
CA LEU A 108 14.06 -3.49 -8.34
C LEU A 108 15.12 -2.71 -9.15
N PRO A 109 15.72 -3.34 -10.20
CA PRO A 109 16.69 -2.66 -11.05
C PRO A 109 16.19 -1.32 -11.57
N LYS A 110 17.06 -0.30 -11.56
CA LYS A 110 16.71 1.06 -12.03
C LYS A 110 16.29 1.12 -13.49
N SER A 111 16.67 0.14 -14.30
CA SER A 111 16.27 0.01 -15.71
C SER A 111 14.82 -0.46 -15.89
N ASN A 112 14.17 -0.93 -14.81
CA ASN A 112 12.76 -1.33 -14.88
C ASN A 112 11.87 -0.10 -15.11
N PRO A 113 10.82 -0.21 -15.95
CA PRO A 113 9.92 0.88 -16.25
C PRO A 113 9.07 1.27 -15.03
N GLY A 114 8.51 2.47 -15.07
CA GLY A 114 7.65 3.02 -14.01
C GLY A 114 8.41 3.70 -12.88
N TRP A 115 7.65 4.36 -12.02
CA TRP A 115 8.16 5.14 -10.90
C TRP A 115 8.53 4.23 -9.73
N ASP A 116 9.58 4.57 -9.00
CA ASP A 116 10.01 3.86 -7.78
C ASP A 116 9.38 4.44 -6.51
N HIS A 117 8.62 5.52 -6.63
CA HIS A 117 7.84 6.16 -5.55
C HIS A 117 6.72 7.01 -6.15
N VAL A 118 5.77 7.41 -5.32
CA VAL A 118 4.75 8.42 -5.62
C VAL A 118 4.77 9.51 -4.58
N ILE A 119 4.39 10.74 -4.96
CA ILE A 119 4.18 11.86 -4.03
C ILE A 119 2.76 12.37 -4.24
N ILE A 120 1.99 12.40 -3.14
CA ILE A 120 0.61 12.88 -3.13
C ILE A 120 0.57 14.17 -2.34
N GLU A 121 -0.04 15.21 -2.91
CA GLU A 121 -0.24 16.48 -2.22
C GLU A 121 -1.74 16.74 -1.98
N LYS A 122 -2.09 17.02 -0.72
CA LYS A 122 -3.43 17.45 -0.31
C LYS A 122 -3.32 18.61 0.68
N ARG A 123 -4.01 19.68 0.41
CA ARG A 123 -4.05 20.88 1.28
C ARG A 123 -2.65 21.43 1.63
N GLY A 124 -1.70 21.32 0.70
CA GLY A 124 -0.33 21.78 0.90
C GLY A 124 0.55 20.85 1.75
N PHE A 125 0.09 19.62 2.06
CA PHE A 125 0.89 18.59 2.72
C PHE A 125 1.20 17.46 1.75
N ARG A 126 2.49 17.09 1.65
CA ARG A 126 3.00 16.10 0.71
C ARG A 126 3.37 14.80 1.44
N VAL A 127 2.79 13.71 0.98
CA VAL A 127 3.12 12.36 1.44
C VAL A 127 3.84 11.63 0.31
N ALA A 128 5.09 11.20 0.56
CA ALA A 128 5.78 10.28 -0.32
C ALA A 128 5.53 8.84 0.12
N MET A 129 5.33 7.95 -0.84
CA MET A 129 5.16 6.51 -0.64
C MET A 129 6.06 5.73 -1.58
N PHE A 130 6.72 4.69 -1.08
CA PHE A 130 7.43 3.70 -1.87
C PHE A 130 7.34 2.32 -1.24
N THR A 131 7.49 1.29 -2.07
CA THR A 131 7.52 -0.12 -1.65
C THR A 131 8.94 -0.65 -1.74
N VAL A 132 9.34 -1.49 -0.78
CA VAL A 132 10.52 -2.35 -0.88
C VAL A 132 10.12 -3.81 -0.75
N LEU A 133 10.65 -4.67 -1.63
CA LEU A 133 10.50 -6.12 -1.51
C LEU A 133 11.48 -6.66 -0.48
N GLY A 134 11.01 -7.59 0.36
CA GLY A 134 11.89 -8.43 1.15
C GLY A 134 12.73 -9.37 0.28
N ARG A 135 13.65 -10.10 0.89
CA ARG A 135 14.50 -11.10 0.22
C ARG A 135 14.33 -12.49 0.79
N THR A 136 13.91 -12.58 2.06
CA THR A 136 13.77 -13.85 2.77
C THR A 136 12.50 -14.55 2.29
N PHE A 137 12.66 -15.71 1.66
CA PHE A 137 11.59 -16.54 1.07
C PHE A 137 10.82 -15.88 -0.10
N MET A 138 11.32 -14.76 -0.64
CA MET A 138 10.73 -14.10 -1.80
C MET A 138 11.21 -14.72 -3.10
N GLY A 139 10.29 -14.88 -4.07
CA GLY A 139 10.59 -15.42 -5.40
C GLY A 139 11.29 -14.41 -6.30
N LEU A 140 10.81 -13.17 -6.33
CA LEU A 140 11.39 -12.09 -7.12
C LEU A 140 12.66 -11.54 -6.44
N LYS A 141 13.77 -11.54 -7.17
CA LYS A 141 15.04 -11.04 -6.65
C LYS A 141 15.08 -9.52 -6.69
N ALA A 142 15.39 -8.92 -5.55
CA ALA A 142 15.52 -7.48 -5.38
C ALA A 142 16.80 -7.12 -4.60
N ASP A 143 17.21 -5.85 -4.68
CA ASP A 143 18.30 -5.31 -3.88
C ASP A 143 17.92 -5.27 -2.38
N CYS A 144 18.91 -5.01 -1.51
CA CYS A 144 18.70 -4.93 -0.07
C CYS A 144 17.62 -3.89 0.29
N PRO A 145 16.49 -4.29 0.94
CA PRO A 145 15.41 -3.37 1.30
C PRO A 145 15.86 -2.27 2.27
N PHE A 146 16.77 -2.55 3.18
CA PHE A 146 17.30 -1.58 4.14
C PHE A 146 18.11 -0.49 3.46
N LEU A 147 19.08 -0.86 2.62
CA LEU A 147 19.91 0.10 1.88
C LEU A 147 19.08 0.88 0.83
N CYS A 148 18.09 0.25 0.26
CA CYS A 148 17.16 0.94 -0.64
C CYS A 148 16.33 1.97 0.13
N ALA A 149 15.75 1.60 1.28
CA ALA A 149 14.98 2.52 2.10
C ALA A 149 15.83 3.71 2.56
N ASP A 150 17.08 3.49 2.97
CA ASP A 150 18.00 4.57 3.35
C ASP A 150 18.20 5.59 2.20
N ARG A 151 18.46 5.08 0.99
CA ARG A 151 18.63 5.92 -0.20
C ARG A 151 17.34 6.68 -0.57
N MET A 152 16.20 6.00 -0.53
CA MET A 152 14.91 6.61 -0.86
C MET A 152 14.53 7.72 0.13
N ILE A 153 14.74 7.50 1.43
CA ILE A 153 14.50 8.52 2.46
C ILE A 153 15.38 9.74 2.23
N GLU A 154 16.67 9.55 1.95
CA GLU A 154 17.58 10.66 1.67
C GLU A 154 17.14 11.49 0.45
N GLN A 155 16.65 10.82 -0.60
CA GLN A 155 16.12 11.46 -1.80
C GLN A 155 14.82 12.22 -1.53
N LEU A 156 13.90 11.64 -0.73
CA LEU A 156 12.52 12.12 -0.58
C LEU A 156 12.32 13.15 0.54
N ARG A 157 13.22 13.21 1.52
CA ARG A 157 13.09 14.11 2.70
C ARG A 157 13.01 15.60 2.37
N SER A 158 13.50 16.03 1.20
CA SER A 158 13.37 17.41 0.73
C SER A 158 12.15 17.63 -0.16
N GLN A 159 11.47 16.57 -0.58
CA GLN A 159 10.37 16.60 -1.53
C GLN A 159 9.00 16.38 -0.87
N ALA A 160 8.96 15.75 0.31
CA ALA A 160 7.74 15.41 1.02
C ALA A 160 7.84 15.76 2.51
N ASP A 161 6.68 16.05 3.12
CA ASP A 161 6.56 16.36 4.54
C ASP A 161 6.51 15.06 5.35
N ALA A 162 5.87 14.01 4.83
CA ALA A 162 5.80 12.70 5.44
C ALA A 162 6.24 11.61 4.44
N ILE A 163 6.87 10.56 4.96
CA ILE A 163 7.29 9.39 4.17
C ILE A 163 6.62 8.15 4.74
N VAL A 164 5.95 7.38 3.90
CA VAL A 164 5.36 6.07 4.21
C VAL A 164 6.10 5.01 3.42
N VAL A 165 6.51 3.94 4.07
CA VAL A 165 7.23 2.82 3.45
C VAL A 165 6.35 1.57 3.53
N GLU A 166 6.12 0.94 2.39
CA GLU A 166 5.59 -0.41 2.35
C GLU A 166 6.74 -1.42 2.34
N ILE A 167 6.69 -2.38 3.24
CA ILE A 167 7.54 -3.58 3.20
C ILE A 167 6.71 -4.77 2.72
N HIS A 168 6.87 -5.11 1.45
CA HIS A 168 6.22 -6.25 0.81
C HIS A 168 7.12 -7.48 0.94
N ALA A 169 6.87 -8.32 1.95
CA ALA A 169 7.77 -9.41 2.31
C ALA A 169 7.05 -10.56 3.01
N GLU A 170 7.59 -11.78 2.84
CA GLU A 170 7.10 -12.99 3.50
C GLU A 170 7.50 -13.03 4.98
N ALA A 171 8.78 -12.81 5.29
CA ALA A 171 9.32 -13.01 6.63
C ALA A 171 8.96 -11.86 7.59
N THR A 172 8.22 -12.19 8.66
CA THR A 172 7.86 -11.21 9.71
C THR A 172 9.09 -10.58 10.37
N SER A 173 10.16 -11.34 10.56
CA SER A 173 11.43 -10.83 11.13
C SER A 173 12.07 -9.75 10.25
N GLU A 174 12.02 -9.88 8.93
CA GLU A 174 12.54 -8.87 7.99
C GLU A 174 11.69 -7.60 8.03
N LYS A 175 10.35 -7.73 8.09
CA LYS A 175 9.42 -6.61 8.25
C LYS A 175 9.64 -5.84 9.55
N ILE A 176 9.69 -6.55 10.68
CA ILE A 176 9.92 -5.96 12.01
C ILE A 176 11.28 -5.27 12.07
N ALA A 177 12.33 -5.92 11.56
CA ALA A 177 13.68 -5.33 11.52
C ALA A 177 13.72 -4.03 10.72
N LEU A 178 13.03 -3.96 9.57
CA LEU A 178 12.92 -2.72 8.80
C LEU A 178 12.15 -1.63 9.56
N GLY A 179 11.08 -2.00 10.25
CA GLY A 179 10.34 -1.07 11.12
C GLY A 179 11.25 -0.40 12.15
N TRP A 180 12.03 -1.19 12.89
CA TRP A 180 13.00 -0.70 13.86
C TRP A 180 14.13 0.12 13.24
N HIS A 181 14.64 -0.29 12.07
CA HIS A 181 15.68 0.44 11.33
C HIS A 181 15.21 1.84 10.93
N LEU A 182 13.93 1.99 10.61
CA LEU A 182 13.33 3.23 10.13
C LEU A 182 12.64 4.05 11.23
N ASP A 183 12.61 3.57 12.48
CA ASP A 183 11.94 4.26 13.58
C ASP A 183 12.51 5.68 13.79
N GLY A 184 11.61 6.65 13.70
CA GLY A 184 11.93 8.06 13.80
C GLY A 184 12.46 8.69 12.51
N ARG A 185 12.56 7.95 11.41
CA ARG A 185 13.04 8.44 10.11
C ARG A 185 11.93 8.59 9.09
N VAL A 186 10.83 7.86 9.29
CA VAL A 186 9.63 7.88 8.45
C VAL A 186 8.37 7.98 9.30
N THR A 187 7.25 8.30 8.67
CA THR A 187 5.95 8.42 9.33
C THR A 187 5.34 7.04 9.63
N ALA A 188 5.43 6.11 8.67
CA ALA A 188 4.92 4.77 8.84
C ALA A 188 5.74 3.73 8.05
N VAL A 189 5.78 2.50 8.57
CA VAL A 189 6.24 1.28 7.88
C VAL A 189 5.11 0.26 7.96
N LEU A 190 4.55 -0.12 6.81
CA LEU A 190 3.36 -0.94 6.69
C LEU A 190 3.67 -2.20 5.86
N GLY A 191 3.44 -3.36 6.43
CA GLY A 191 3.72 -4.64 5.79
C GLY A 191 2.55 -5.17 4.96
N THR A 192 2.87 -5.90 3.90
CA THR A 192 1.95 -6.58 2.97
C THR A 192 2.52 -7.95 2.57
N HIS A 193 1.92 -8.64 1.62
CA HIS A 193 2.28 -9.90 1.00
C HIS A 193 1.63 -11.14 1.61
N THR A 194 1.61 -11.29 2.95
CA THR A 194 1.11 -12.55 3.54
C THR A 194 -0.41 -12.67 3.51
N HIS A 195 -1.13 -11.59 3.19
CA HIS A 195 -2.59 -11.51 3.13
C HIS A 195 -3.29 -11.69 4.49
N VAL A 196 -2.54 -11.93 5.57
CA VAL A 196 -3.09 -12.16 6.91
C VAL A 196 -2.76 -10.96 7.81
N PRO A 197 -3.75 -10.18 8.25
CA PRO A 197 -3.49 -9.02 9.09
C PRO A 197 -2.93 -9.45 10.45
N THR A 198 -1.92 -8.70 10.93
CA THR A 198 -1.26 -8.97 12.20
C THR A 198 -1.83 -8.08 13.32
N ALA A 199 -1.64 -8.50 14.56
CA ALA A 199 -2.19 -7.83 15.75
C ALA A 199 -1.18 -6.85 16.41
N ASP A 200 -0.13 -6.45 15.70
CA ASP A 200 1.01 -5.70 16.22
C ASP A 200 1.02 -4.21 15.84
N ALA A 201 -0.12 -3.67 15.40
CA ALA A 201 -0.26 -2.25 15.09
C ALA A 201 0.18 -1.38 16.27
N CYS A 202 1.25 -0.61 16.11
CA CYS A 202 1.81 0.23 17.18
C CYS A 202 2.51 1.48 16.61
N VAL A 203 2.69 2.47 17.47
CA VAL A 203 3.61 3.58 17.19
C VAL A 203 4.92 3.28 17.91
N LEU A 204 6.00 3.15 17.16
CA LEU A 204 7.33 2.87 17.66
C LEU A 204 7.87 4.06 18.50
N PRO A 205 8.87 3.84 19.38
CA PRO A 205 9.30 4.84 20.36
C PRO A 205 9.68 6.22 19.80
N LYS A 206 10.16 6.30 18.56
CA LYS A 206 10.52 7.58 17.92
C LYS A 206 9.42 8.14 17.02
N GLY A 207 8.21 7.55 17.04
CA GLY A 207 7.01 8.08 16.41
C GLY A 207 6.72 7.56 15.00
N THR A 208 7.30 6.46 14.57
CA THR A 208 6.94 5.76 13.33
C THR A 208 5.79 4.78 13.60
N ALA A 209 4.68 4.87 12.85
CA ALA A 209 3.66 3.85 12.87
C ALA A 209 4.19 2.56 12.24
N PHE A 210 3.89 1.42 12.84
CA PHE A 210 4.30 0.12 12.35
C PHE A 210 3.17 -0.90 12.42
N MET A 211 3.06 -1.73 11.39
CA MET A 211 2.24 -2.93 11.36
C MET A 211 2.88 -3.96 10.43
N CYS A 212 3.09 -5.19 10.92
CA CYS A 212 3.83 -6.23 10.21
C CYS A 212 3.09 -6.71 8.94
N ASP A 213 1.76 -6.81 8.97
CA ASP A 213 0.95 -7.03 7.77
C ASP A 213 -0.45 -6.42 7.95
N VAL A 214 -0.88 -5.65 6.96
CA VAL A 214 -2.19 -4.99 6.98
C VAL A 214 -3.31 -5.87 6.41
N GLY A 215 -2.98 -7.10 6.00
CA GLY A 215 -3.90 -8.07 5.41
C GLY A 215 -4.24 -7.80 3.96
N MET A 216 -5.14 -8.60 3.39
CA MET A 216 -5.63 -8.44 2.02
C MET A 216 -7.01 -7.78 1.99
N THR A 217 -7.31 -7.14 0.88
CA THR A 217 -8.66 -6.72 0.51
C THR A 217 -9.21 -7.67 -0.52
N GLY A 218 -10.10 -8.56 -0.09
CA GLY A 218 -10.58 -9.66 -0.93
C GLY A 218 -11.40 -10.69 -0.15
N PRO A 219 -11.59 -11.90 -0.71
CA PRO A 219 -12.39 -12.96 -0.11
C PRO A 219 -11.65 -13.65 1.05
N TYR A 220 -12.24 -13.69 2.22
CA TYR A 220 -11.68 -14.33 3.43
C TYR A 220 -12.17 -15.77 3.63
N ALA A 221 -13.30 -16.18 3.04
CA ALA A 221 -13.67 -17.59 2.96
C ALA A 221 -12.83 -18.31 1.88
N SER A 222 -11.51 -18.36 2.10
CA SER A 222 -10.51 -18.72 1.10
C SER A 222 -9.20 -19.16 1.74
N VAL A 223 -8.23 -19.60 0.93
CA VAL A 223 -6.83 -19.65 1.34
C VAL A 223 -6.10 -18.50 0.63
N LEU A 224 -5.84 -17.42 1.38
CA LEU A 224 -5.16 -16.21 0.90
C LEU A 224 -5.78 -15.64 -0.40
N GLY A 225 -7.14 -15.66 -0.48
CA GLY A 225 -7.87 -15.15 -1.63
C GLY A 225 -8.17 -16.20 -2.72
N ARG A 226 -7.63 -17.42 -2.60
CA ARG A 226 -7.84 -18.53 -3.55
C ARG A 226 -8.88 -19.53 -3.04
N GLU A 227 -9.58 -20.20 -3.93
CA GLU A 227 -10.51 -21.28 -3.57
C GLU A 227 -9.83 -22.36 -2.74
N VAL A 228 -10.53 -22.83 -1.69
CA VAL A 228 -9.96 -23.72 -0.67
C VAL A 228 -9.58 -25.09 -1.24
N ALA A 229 -10.47 -25.72 -2.01
CA ALA A 229 -10.29 -27.11 -2.44
C ALA A 229 -9.01 -27.34 -3.28
N PRO A 230 -8.71 -26.54 -4.33
CA PRO A 230 -7.50 -26.76 -5.13
C PRO A 230 -6.22 -26.43 -4.36
N VAL A 231 -6.25 -25.49 -3.40
CA VAL A 231 -5.09 -25.18 -2.57
C VAL A 231 -4.78 -26.31 -1.60
N VAL A 232 -5.81 -26.84 -0.93
CA VAL A 232 -5.66 -28.00 -0.03
C VAL A 232 -5.18 -29.23 -0.80
N ALA A 233 -5.76 -29.52 -1.98
CA ALA A 233 -5.31 -30.60 -2.84
C ALA A 233 -3.82 -30.51 -3.20
N LYS A 234 -3.35 -29.30 -3.57
CA LYS A 234 -1.91 -29.05 -3.84
C LYS A 234 -1.01 -29.44 -2.66
N PHE A 235 -1.40 -29.07 -1.42
CA PHE A 235 -0.63 -29.41 -0.23
C PHE A 235 -0.61 -30.91 0.08
N ILE A 236 -1.74 -31.60 -0.15
CA ILE A 236 -1.85 -33.04 0.10
C ILE A 236 -1.11 -33.86 -0.96
N GLU A 237 -1.29 -33.52 -2.22
CA GLU A 237 -0.83 -34.31 -3.37
C GLU A 237 0.59 -33.90 -3.84
N GLY A 238 1.05 -32.67 -3.52
CA GLY A 238 2.30 -32.11 -4.01
C GLY A 238 2.29 -31.81 -5.52
N MET A 239 1.10 -31.83 -6.16
CA MET A 239 0.93 -31.60 -7.60
C MET A 239 0.48 -30.18 -7.90
N PRO A 240 0.82 -29.60 -9.08
CA PRO A 240 0.32 -28.31 -9.49
C PRO A 240 -1.20 -28.34 -9.68
N HIS A 241 -1.89 -27.33 -9.11
CA HIS A 241 -3.31 -27.09 -9.32
C HIS A 241 -3.52 -25.65 -9.81
N ARG A 242 -4.54 -25.44 -10.65
CA ARG A 242 -4.96 -24.10 -11.04
C ARG A 242 -5.77 -23.48 -9.89
N PHE A 243 -5.36 -22.28 -9.47
CA PHE A 243 -6.03 -21.54 -8.43
C PHE A 243 -6.93 -20.45 -9.01
N GLU A 244 -8.20 -20.46 -8.64
CA GLU A 244 -9.15 -19.40 -8.93
C GLU A 244 -9.35 -18.50 -7.70
N VAL A 245 -9.76 -17.24 -7.94
CA VAL A 245 -10.07 -16.31 -6.85
C VAL A 245 -11.40 -16.75 -6.23
N ALA A 246 -11.43 -16.86 -4.90
CA ALA A 246 -12.65 -17.14 -4.15
C ALA A 246 -13.59 -15.92 -4.12
N GLU A 247 -14.85 -16.12 -3.71
CA GLU A 247 -15.86 -15.05 -3.71
C GLU A 247 -16.50 -14.77 -2.33
N GLY A 248 -16.29 -15.65 -1.35
CA GLY A 248 -16.99 -15.60 -0.06
C GLY A 248 -16.34 -14.68 0.98
N ASP A 249 -17.15 -14.06 1.86
CA ASP A 249 -16.73 -13.18 2.98
C ASP A 249 -15.73 -12.10 2.54
N VAL A 250 -16.15 -11.24 1.61
CA VAL A 250 -15.28 -10.19 1.06
C VAL A 250 -15.09 -9.08 2.09
N ARG A 251 -13.82 -8.75 2.39
CA ARG A 251 -13.43 -7.71 3.34
C ARG A 251 -12.42 -6.76 2.72
N LEU A 252 -12.51 -5.48 3.07
CA LEU A 252 -11.44 -4.52 2.90
C LEU A 252 -10.62 -4.55 4.20
N SER A 253 -9.31 -4.72 4.09
CA SER A 253 -8.36 -4.65 5.21
C SER A 253 -7.29 -3.61 4.92
N GLY A 254 -6.84 -2.92 5.96
CA GLY A 254 -5.82 -1.89 5.82
C GLY A 254 -5.43 -1.26 7.15
N ALA A 255 -4.47 -0.36 7.12
CA ALA A 255 -4.04 0.43 8.28
C ALA A 255 -4.55 1.87 8.18
N LEU A 256 -5.25 2.35 9.21
CA LEU A 256 -5.59 3.75 9.39
C LEU A 256 -4.52 4.41 10.26
N VAL A 257 -3.82 5.40 9.71
CA VAL A 257 -2.73 6.13 10.39
C VAL A 257 -3.14 7.58 10.60
N GLU A 258 -3.06 8.06 11.83
CA GLU A 258 -3.22 9.48 12.17
C GLU A 258 -1.84 10.14 12.27
N ILE A 259 -1.65 11.21 11.48
CA ILE A 259 -0.36 11.89 11.29
C ILE A 259 -0.49 13.31 11.84
N SER A 260 0.44 13.72 12.70
CA SER A 260 0.55 15.13 13.11
C SER A 260 1.19 15.96 11.98
N ALA A 261 0.47 16.91 11.44
CA ALA A 261 0.97 17.78 10.38
C ALA A 261 2.20 18.60 10.80
N SER A 262 2.31 18.96 12.08
CA SER A 262 3.42 19.77 12.59
C SER A 262 4.71 18.99 12.86
N THR A 263 4.61 17.71 13.24
CA THR A 263 5.76 16.86 13.56
C THR A 263 6.03 15.79 12.53
N THR A 264 5.10 15.59 11.59
CA THR A 264 5.10 14.52 10.55
C THR A 264 5.18 13.09 11.13
N ARG A 265 5.00 12.96 12.46
CA ARG A 265 5.02 11.70 13.20
C ARG A 265 3.61 11.11 13.28
N ALA A 266 3.55 9.80 13.29
CA ALA A 266 2.31 9.09 13.60
C ALA A 266 1.92 9.33 15.07
N LYS A 267 0.63 9.46 15.31
CA LYS A 267 0.03 9.55 16.66
C LYS A 267 -0.79 8.31 16.98
N LYS A 268 -1.34 7.69 15.96
CA LYS A 268 -2.13 6.46 16.10
C LYS A 268 -1.99 5.62 14.84
N ILE A 269 -2.07 4.32 14.99
CA ILE A 269 -2.29 3.36 13.92
C ILE A 269 -3.27 2.30 14.42
N GLU A 270 -4.19 1.89 13.57
CA GLU A 270 -5.11 0.80 13.84
C GLU A 270 -5.41 0.00 12.60
N LEU A 271 -5.68 -1.30 12.77
CA LEU A 271 -6.22 -2.14 11.70
C LEU A 271 -7.66 -1.73 11.42
N LEU A 272 -7.94 -1.39 10.16
CA LEU A 272 -9.30 -1.17 9.66
C LEU A 272 -9.76 -2.41 8.89
N THR A 273 -10.89 -2.98 9.30
CA THR A 273 -11.55 -4.04 8.53
C THR A 273 -13.00 -3.66 8.26
N VAL A 274 -13.38 -3.67 6.97
CA VAL A 274 -14.75 -3.38 6.53
C VAL A 274 -15.27 -4.56 5.74
N ARG A 275 -16.43 -5.09 6.10
CA ARG A 275 -17.11 -6.15 5.35
C ARG A 275 -18.01 -5.56 4.27
N LYS A 276 -18.24 -6.36 3.21
CA LYS A 276 -19.20 -6.05 2.17
C LYS A 276 -20.61 -5.95 2.73
#